data_d5ec0a68832690a9857e49743e8267d4
#
_entry.id   d5ec0a68832690a9857e49743e8267d4
#
_cell.length_a   1.000
_cell.length_b   1.000
_cell.length_c   1.000
_cell.angle_alpha   90.00
_cell.angle_beta   90.00
_cell.angle_gamma   90.00
#
_symmetry.space_group_name_H-M   'P 1'
#
loop_
_entity.id
_entity.type
_entity.pdbx_description
1 polymer ?
#
loop_
_entity_poly.entity_id
_entity_poly.type
_entity_poly.pdbx_seq_one_letter_code
_entity_poly.pdbx_strand_id
1 'polypeptide(L)'
;GYIDKIAAYYSQVAHTEAKGIFFSGVGSIILANIINNQPMSIFLSRVFTNTQIALNESVVQASAYATIISSNLGANITLIGALAGLMWKRILDVKKVKITYASFFRIGIIVTPITALLTFITLYFMLN
;
A
#
# COMPACT_ATOMS: atom_id res chain seq x y z
N GLY A 1 18.37 12.44 -8.17
CA GLY A 1 17.21 13.15 -7.57
C GLY A 1 16.69 12.48 -6.29
N TYR A 2 15.59 12.94 -5.74
CA TYR A 2 15.02 12.35 -4.50
C TYR A 2 14.59 10.90 -4.70
N ILE A 3 14.04 10.57 -5.88
CA ILE A 3 13.63 9.19 -6.22
C ILE A 3 14.85 8.27 -6.23
N ASP A 4 15.98 8.72 -6.76
CA ASP A 4 17.21 7.92 -6.81
C ASP A 4 17.71 7.55 -5.40
N LYS A 5 17.65 8.50 -4.46
CA LYS A 5 18.02 8.25 -3.06
C LYS A 5 17.07 7.25 -2.39
N ILE A 6 15.77 7.36 -2.67
CA ILE A 6 14.76 6.45 -2.14
C ILE A 6 14.95 5.05 -2.74
N ALA A 7 15.18 4.94 -4.04
CA ALA A 7 15.43 3.67 -4.71
C ALA A 7 16.70 2.98 -4.18
N ALA A 8 17.79 3.74 -3.98
CA ALA A 8 19.02 3.23 -3.39
C ALA A 8 18.82 2.76 -1.95
N TYR A 9 18.12 3.54 -1.12
CA TYR A 9 17.79 3.16 0.26
C TYR A 9 16.88 1.91 0.30
N TYR A 10 15.86 1.88 -0.55
CA TYR A 10 14.96 0.73 -0.66
C TYR A 10 15.73 -0.56 -1.00
N SER A 11 16.70 -0.48 -1.91
CA SER A 11 17.55 -1.63 -2.28
C SER A 11 18.36 -2.18 -1.11
N GLN A 12 18.76 -1.33 -0.15
CA GLN A 12 19.50 -1.77 1.03
C GLN A 12 18.63 -2.51 2.05
N VAL A 13 17.33 -2.18 2.14
CA VAL A 13 16.43 -2.78 3.14
C VAL A 13 15.63 -3.94 2.59
N ALA A 14 15.30 -3.96 1.30
CA ALA A 14 14.41 -4.92 0.64
C ALA A 14 15.15 -5.95 -0.21
N HIS A 15 16.28 -6.50 0.26
CA HIS A 15 17.15 -7.40 -0.51
C HIS A 15 16.66 -8.85 -0.61
N THR A 16 15.52 -9.20 -0.03
CA THR A 16 14.86 -10.51 -0.18
C THR A 16 13.39 -10.31 -0.52
N GLU A 17 12.74 -11.30 -1.13
CA GLU A 17 11.31 -11.23 -1.49
C GLU A 17 10.43 -10.95 -0.27
N ALA A 18 10.66 -11.66 0.85
CA ALA A 18 9.94 -11.41 2.09
C ALA A 18 10.07 -9.97 2.59
N LYS A 19 11.28 -9.41 2.55
CA LYS A 19 11.52 -8.01 2.92
C LYS A 19 10.92 -7.05 1.90
N GLY A 20 11.02 -7.35 0.61
CA GLY A 20 10.38 -6.60 -0.46
C GLY A 20 8.88 -6.50 -0.25
N ILE A 21 8.21 -7.62 0.00
CA ILE A 21 6.77 -7.68 0.30
C ILE A 21 6.45 -6.86 1.55
N PHE A 22 7.19 -7.05 2.63
CA PHE A 22 6.93 -6.36 3.89
C PHE A 22 7.10 -4.84 3.78
N PHE A 23 8.27 -4.37 3.32
CA PHE A 23 8.56 -2.93 3.26
C PHE A 23 7.70 -2.20 2.24
N SER A 24 7.51 -2.76 1.03
CA SER A 24 6.63 -2.16 0.04
C SER A 24 5.16 -2.23 0.46
N GLY A 25 4.72 -3.36 1.00
CA GLY A 25 3.35 -3.54 1.45
C GLY A 25 2.97 -2.60 2.59
N VAL A 26 3.72 -2.62 3.69
CA VAL A 26 3.47 -1.75 4.85
C VAL A 26 3.65 -0.27 4.48
N GLY A 27 4.73 0.05 3.75
CA GLY A 27 4.97 1.41 3.26
C GLY A 27 3.83 1.93 2.40
N SER A 28 3.31 1.10 1.50
CA SER A 28 2.15 1.43 0.65
C SER A 28 0.89 1.68 1.46
N ILE A 29 0.61 0.85 2.48
CA ILE A 29 -0.55 1.06 3.38
C ILE A 29 -0.46 2.43 4.04
N ILE A 30 0.69 2.77 4.61
CA ILE A 30 0.91 4.05 5.29
C ILE A 30 0.75 5.21 4.30
N LEU A 31 1.45 5.15 3.17
CA LEU A 31 1.43 6.21 2.16
C LEU A 31 0.04 6.40 1.54
N ALA A 32 -0.70 5.32 1.26
CA ALA A 32 -2.06 5.41 0.72
C ALA A 32 -2.99 6.21 1.64
N ASN A 33 -2.81 6.09 2.95
CA ASN A 33 -3.62 6.81 3.93
C ASN A 33 -3.17 8.27 4.18
N ILE A 34 -1.97 8.66 3.71
CA ILE A 34 -1.44 10.03 3.82
C ILE A 34 -1.70 10.82 2.53
N ILE A 35 -1.34 10.25 1.38
CA ILE A 35 -1.34 10.95 0.09
C ILE A 35 -2.36 10.39 -0.92
N ASN A 36 -3.20 9.44 -0.49
CA ASN A 36 -4.12 8.67 -1.33
C ASN A 36 -3.41 7.56 -2.14
N ASN A 37 -4.16 6.51 -2.48
CA ASN A 37 -3.61 5.32 -3.15
C ASN A 37 -3.10 5.58 -4.58
N GLN A 38 -3.69 6.50 -5.33
CA GLN A 38 -3.28 6.79 -6.70
C GLN A 38 -1.91 7.48 -6.78
N PRO A 39 -1.68 8.63 -6.11
CA PRO A 39 -0.35 9.25 -6.07
C PRO A 39 0.71 8.31 -5.48
N MET A 40 0.37 7.54 -4.45
CA MET A 40 1.26 6.55 -3.86
C MET A 40 1.71 5.50 -4.87
N SER A 41 0.77 4.92 -5.64
CA SER A 41 1.09 3.91 -6.65
C SER A 41 1.99 4.46 -7.76
N ILE A 42 1.73 5.68 -8.23
CA ILE A 42 2.58 6.36 -9.21
C ILE A 42 4.00 6.58 -8.65
N PHE A 43 4.09 7.04 -7.41
CA PHE A 43 5.38 7.29 -6.75
C PHE A 43 6.19 6.00 -6.61
N LEU A 44 5.61 4.92 -6.09
CA LEU A 44 6.32 3.65 -5.90
C LEU A 44 6.65 2.96 -7.23
N SER A 45 5.78 3.05 -8.23
CA SER A 45 6.10 2.60 -9.58
C SER A 45 7.39 3.25 -10.10
N ARG A 46 7.57 4.56 -9.90
CA ARG A 46 8.80 5.26 -10.29
C ARG A 46 10.02 4.85 -9.46
N VAL A 47 9.84 4.46 -8.21
CA VAL A 47 10.92 3.91 -7.39
C VAL A 47 11.36 2.56 -7.94
N PHE A 48 10.43 1.65 -8.21
CA PHE A 48 10.74 0.28 -8.68
C PHE A 48 11.32 0.24 -10.10
N THR A 49 10.98 1.19 -10.95
CA THR A 49 11.53 1.30 -12.32
C THR A 49 12.80 2.17 -12.39
N ASN A 50 13.29 2.64 -11.25
CA ASN A 50 14.48 3.49 -11.21
C ASN A 50 15.76 2.69 -11.49
N THR A 51 16.69 3.26 -12.26
CA THR A 51 17.96 2.63 -12.60
C THR A 51 18.90 2.43 -11.41
N GLN A 52 18.65 3.10 -10.29
CA GLN A 52 19.39 2.93 -9.03
C GLN A 52 18.90 1.75 -8.18
N ILE A 53 17.86 1.04 -8.61
CA ILE A 53 17.43 -0.20 -7.98
C ILE A 53 18.44 -1.31 -8.27
N ALA A 54 19.15 -1.73 -7.21
CA ALA A 54 20.11 -2.84 -7.24
C ALA A 54 19.51 -4.10 -6.61
N LEU A 55 18.34 -4.51 -7.09
CA LEU A 55 17.61 -5.69 -6.59
C LEU A 55 17.40 -6.71 -7.71
N ASN A 56 17.30 -7.98 -7.33
CA ASN A 56 16.89 -9.04 -8.24
C ASN A 56 15.47 -8.79 -8.77
N GLU A 57 15.20 -9.21 -9.99
CA GLU A 57 13.89 -9.04 -10.63
C GLU A 57 12.75 -9.64 -9.80
N SER A 58 12.97 -10.82 -9.19
CA SER A 58 11.98 -11.46 -8.32
C SER A 58 11.61 -10.60 -7.11
N VAL A 59 12.57 -9.92 -6.49
CA VAL A 59 12.34 -9.02 -5.36
C VAL A 59 11.56 -7.77 -5.80
N VAL A 60 11.90 -7.21 -6.96
CA VAL A 60 11.17 -6.05 -7.52
C VAL A 60 9.73 -6.45 -7.85
N GLN A 61 9.53 -7.62 -8.45
CA GLN A 61 8.22 -8.15 -8.77
C GLN A 61 7.37 -8.41 -7.51
N ALA A 62 7.96 -9.05 -6.49
CA ALA A 62 7.29 -9.28 -5.20
C ALA A 62 6.88 -7.95 -4.52
N SER A 63 7.76 -6.94 -4.57
CA SER A 63 7.51 -5.60 -4.06
C SER A 63 6.38 -4.89 -4.81
N ALA A 64 6.36 -5.02 -6.14
CA ALA A 64 5.30 -4.45 -6.97
C ALA A 64 3.95 -5.09 -6.69
N TYR A 65 3.87 -6.42 -6.58
CA TYR A 65 2.63 -7.11 -6.22
C TYR A 65 2.13 -6.71 -4.82
N ALA A 66 3.02 -6.65 -3.83
CA ALA A 66 2.65 -6.19 -2.49
C ALA A 66 2.13 -4.75 -2.51
N THR A 67 2.71 -3.87 -3.33
CA THR A 67 2.23 -2.50 -3.52
C THR A 67 0.84 -2.46 -4.15
N ILE A 68 0.57 -3.26 -5.19
CA ILE A 68 -0.75 -3.35 -5.83
C ILE A 68 -1.81 -3.81 -4.82
N ILE A 69 -1.53 -4.86 -4.07
CA ILE A 69 -2.40 -5.37 -3.02
C ILE A 69 -2.68 -4.29 -1.98
N SER A 70 -1.62 -3.64 -1.50
CA SER A 70 -1.70 -2.62 -0.45
C SER A 70 -2.38 -1.34 -0.91
N SER A 71 -2.32 -0.99 -2.20
CA SER A 71 -3.04 0.15 -2.75
C SER A 71 -4.56 -0.02 -2.66
N ASN A 72 -5.03 -1.26 -2.73
CA ASN A 72 -6.46 -1.59 -2.66
C ASN A 72 -6.92 -1.87 -1.22
N LEU A 73 -6.17 -2.68 -0.46
CA LEU A 73 -6.54 -3.03 0.91
C LEU A 73 -6.19 -1.91 1.90
N GLY A 74 -4.99 -1.37 1.81
CA GLY A 74 -4.44 -0.39 2.75
C GLY A 74 -5.21 0.92 2.78
N ALA A 75 -5.73 1.34 1.65
CA ALA A 75 -6.55 2.54 1.53
C ALA A 75 -7.87 2.51 2.34
N ASN A 76 -8.23 1.36 2.91
CA ASN A 76 -9.44 1.19 3.71
C ASN A 76 -9.26 1.47 5.22
N ILE A 77 -8.08 1.89 5.67
CA ILE A 77 -7.89 2.32 7.07
C ILE A 77 -8.59 3.66 7.30
N THR A 78 -8.45 4.60 6.37
CA THR A 78 -9.12 5.91 6.45
C THR A 78 -10.01 6.15 5.25
N LEU A 79 -11.05 6.99 5.42
CA LEU A 79 -11.93 7.38 4.31
C LEU A 79 -11.21 8.19 3.23
N ILE A 80 -10.08 8.82 3.57
CA ILE A 80 -9.25 9.60 2.62
C ILE A 80 -8.20 8.76 1.90
N GLY A 81 -7.97 7.52 2.33
CA GLY A 81 -6.99 6.62 1.72
C GLY A 81 -7.29 6.26 0.27
N ALA A 82 -8.56 6.29 -0.11
CA ALA A 82 -9.01 6.18 -1.49
C ALA A 82 -10.15 7.14 -1.80
N LEU A 83 -10.19 7.65 -3.03
CA LEU A 83 -11.27 8.52 -3.50
C LEU A 83 -12.64 7.83 -3.39
N ALA A 84 -12.68 6.53 -3.63
CA ALA A 84 -13.89 5.71 -3.48
C ALA A 84 -14.50 5.79 -2.07
N GLY A 85 -13.69 5.85 -1.01
CA GLY A 85 -14.15 5.99 0.37
C GLY A 85 -14.90 7.31 0.61
N LEU A 86 -14.37 8.41 0.06
CA LEU A 86 -15.03 9.72 0.14
C LEU A 86 -16.34 9.76 -0.65
N MET A 87 -16.36 9.17 -1.86
CA MET A 87 -17.57 9.08 -2.67
C MET A 87 -18.63 8.23 -1.98
N TRP A 88 -18.26 7.10 -1.43
CA TRP A 88 -19.15 6.22 -0.69
C TRP A 88 -19.75 6.93 0.52
N LYS A 89 -18.93 7.63 1.32
CA LYS A 89 -19.42 8.43 2.44
C LYS A 89 -20.43 9.48 1.98
N ARG A 90 -20.16 10.18 0.89
CA ARG A 90 -21.08 11.18 0.34
C ARG A 90 -22.44 10.58 -0.06
N ILE A 91 -22.44 9.40 -0.67
CA ILE A 91 -23.69 8.69 -1.03
C ILE A 91 -24.48 8.34 0.24
N LEU A 92 -23.81 7.86 1.29
CA LEU A 92 -24.46 7.55 2.56
C LEU A 92 -25.04 8.79 3.24
N ASP A 93 -24.32 9.92 3.23
CA ASP A 93 -24.80 11.18 3.79
C ASP A 93 -26.09 11.66 3.07
N VAL A 94 -26.16 11.54 1.74
CA VAL A 94 -27.38 11.84 0.95
C VAL A 94 -28.53 10.91 1.37
N LYS A 95 -28.24 9.65 1.67
CA LYS A 95 -29.23 8.68 2.16
C LYS A 95 -29.52 8.80 3.67
N LYS A 96 -29.01 9.83 4.35
CA LYS A 96 -29.16 10.08 5.79
C LYS A 96 -28.57 8.98 6.68
N VAL A 97 -27.67 8.16 6.15
CA VAL A 97 -26.91 7.16 6.91
C VAL A 97 -25.63 7.83 7.43
N LYS A 98 -25.57 8.07 8.73
CA LYS A 98 -24.43 8.77 9.36
C LYS A 98 -23.30 7.78 9.66
N ILE A 99 -22.18 7.93 8.95
CA ILE A 99 -20.90 7.26 9.26
C ILE A 99 -19.86 8.33 9.56
N THR A 100 -19.22 8.22 10.72
CA THR A 100 -18.14 9.14 11.10
C THR A 100 -16.77 8.63 10.64
N TYR A 101 -15.84 9.54 10.42
CA TYR A 101 -14.44 9.18 10.13
C TYR A 101 -13.84 8.29 11.23
N ALA A 102 -14.17 8.58 12.50
CA ALA A 102 -13.68 7.82 13.65
C ALA A 102 -14.21 6.38 13.67
N SER A 103 -15.50 6.16 13.35
CA SER A 103 -16.08 4.82 13.30
C SER A 103 -15.49 3.98 12.16
N PHE A 104 -15.27 4.60 11.00
CA PHE A 104 -14.62 3.93 9.87
C PHE A 104 -13.17 3.56 10.22
N PHE A 105 -12.40 4.51 10.75
CA PHE A 105 -11.01 4.29 11.15
C PHE A 105 -10.88 3.17 12.19
N ARG A 106 -11.76 3.13 13.20
CA ARG A 106 -11.72 2.10 14.26
C ARG A 106 -11.86 0.68 13.68
N ILE A 107 -12.68 0.49 12.67
CA ILE A 107 -12.84 -0.80 11.99
C ILE A 107 -11.66 -1.04 11.06
N GLY A 108 -11.30 -0.06 10.25
CA GLY A 108 -10.23 -0.15 9.27
C GLY A 108 -8.87 -0.49 9.86
N ILE A 109 -8.52 0.10 11.02
CA ILE A 109 -7.23 -0.14 11.68
C ILE A 109 -7.10 -1.56 12.25
N ILE A 110 -8.19 -2.28 12.42
CA ILE A 110 -8.20 -3.69 12.86
C ILE A 110 -8.24 -4.62 11.65
N VAL A 111 -9.20 -4.41 10.76
CA VAL A 111 -9.46 -5.32 9.63
C VAL A 111 -8.34 -5.27 8.60
N THR A 112 -7.89 -4.07 8.23
CA THR A 112 -6.90 -3.90 7.15
C THR A 112 -5.55 -4.55 7.46
N PRO A 113 -4.92 -4.38 8.65
CA PRO A 113 -3.66 -5.05 8.94
C PRO A 113 -3.76 -6.58 8.94
N ILE A 114 -4.88 -7.13 9.43
CA ILE A 114 -5.10 -8.58 9.46
C ILE A 114 -5.20 -9.12 8.04
N THR A 115 -6.04 -8.53 7.21
CA THR A 115 -6.20 -8.93 5.80
C THR A 115 -4.92 -8.75 5.00
N ALA A 116 -4.20 -7.64 5.20
CA ALA A 116 -2.93 -7.38 4.55
C ALA A 116 -1.86 -8.43 4.93
N LEU A 117 -1.75 -8.76 6.22
CA LEU A 117 -0.79 -9.76 6.69
C LEU A 117 -1.07 -11.14 6.06
N LEU A 118 -2.32 -11.59 6.08
CA LEU A 118 -2.72 -12.86 5.45
C LEU A 118 -2.41 -12.86 3.95
N THR A 119 -2.68 -11.77 3.26
CA THR A 119 -2.41 -11.65 1.83
C THR A 119 -0.90 -11.62 1.54
N PHE A 120 -0.09 -10.95 2.36
CA PHE A 120 1.37 -10.96 2.19
C PHE A 120 1.98 -12.34 2.42
N ILE A 121 1.48 -13.09 3.41
CA ILE A 121 1.88 -14.48 3.64
C ILE A 121 1.52 -15.34 2.41
N THR A 122 0.30 -15.21 1.91
CA THR A 122 -0.14 -15.93 0.70
C THR A 122 0.72 -15.56 -0.50
N LEU A 123 0.98 -14.27 -0.72
CA LEU A 123 1.83 -13.79 -1.81
C LEU A 123 3.24 -14.39 -1.73
N TYR A 124 3.82 -14.42 -0.52
CA TYR A 124 5.14 -15.01 -0.32
C TYR A 124 5.19 -16.48 -0.73
N PHE A 125 4.20 -17.28 -0.31
CA PHE A 125 4.13 -18.70 -0.70
C PHE A 125 3.78 -18.93 -2.18
N MET A 126 3.14 -17.98 -2.84
CA MET A 126 2.86 -18.10 -4.28
C MET A 126 4.08 -17.81 -5.16
N LEU A 127 5.04 -17.03 -4.65
CA LEU A 127 6.24 -16.64 -5.39
C LEU A 127 7.43 -17.59 -5.15
N ASN A 128 7.40 -18.41 -4.10
CA ASN A 128 8.41 -19.42 -3.74
C ASN A 128 7.87 -20.84 -3.94
#